data_c9cf6aa217e68a041e134fe25558d776
#
_entry.id   c9cf6aa217e68a041e134fe25558d776
#
_cell.length_a   1.000
_cell.length_b   1.000
_cell.length_c   1.000
_cell.angle_alpha   90.00
_cell.angle_beta   90.00
_cell.angle_gamma   90.00
#
_symmetry.space_group_name_H-M   'P 1'
#
loop_
_entity.id
_entity.type
_entity.pdbx_description
1 polymer ?
#
loop_
_entity_poly.entity_id
_entity_poly.type
_entity_poly.pdbx_seq_one_letter_code
_entity_poly.pdbx_strand_id
1 'polypeptide(L)'
;MSEAGHNLHALFPDHGPALHALKLGSSNFRQLAEEHHDLQSRIQRVEAGLAAVADDQLEDLKKRRLFTLDEIAALIAIEEEA
;
A
#
# COMPACT_ATOMS: atom_id res chain seq x y z
N MET A 1 3.04 -15.03 6.84
CA MET A 1 3.52 -13.70 7.22
C MET A 1 3.26 -12.73 6.08
N SER A 2 2.61 -11.61 6.34
CA SER A 2 2.27 -10.65 5.31
C SER A 2 3.44 -9.70 5.08
N GLU A 3 3.81 -9.49 3.81
CA GLU A 3 4.85 -8.53 3.43
C GLU A 3 4.30 -7.11 3.26
N ALA A 4 2.98 -6.95 3.32
CA ALA A 4 2.34 -5.66 3.09
C ALA A 4 2.83 -4.58 4.07
N GLY A 5 2.90 -4.93 5.36
CA GLY A 5 3.39 -4.00 6.37
C GLY A 5 4.86 -3.65 6.21
N HIS A 6 5.65 -4.60 5.72
CA HIS A 6 7.08 -4.38 5.50
C HIS A 6 7.30 -3.35 4.37
N ASN A 7 6.54 -3.45 3.27
CA ASN A 7 6.62 -2.48 2.19
C ASN A 7 6.24 -1.08 2.65
N LEU A 8 5.21 -0.98 3.48
CA LEU A 8 4.77 0.31 4.00
C LEU A 8 5.80 0.94 4.92
N HIS A 9 6.51 0.15 5.71
CA HIS A 9 7.61 0.67 6.54
C HIS A 9 8.73 1.27 5.68
N ALA A 10 8.98 0.68 4.51
CA ALA A 10 9.96 1.23 3.59
C ALA A 10 9.49 2.54 2.94
N LEU A 11 8.20 2.66 2.66
CA LEU A 11 7.62 3.86 2.05
C LEU A 11 7.41 4.99 3.06
N PHE A 12 7.17 4.66 4.32
CA PHE A 12 6.95 5.63 5.40
C PHE A 12 7.92 5.37 6.54
N PRO A 13 9.24 5.57 6.31
CA PRO A 13 10.26 5.17 7.29
C PRO A 13 10.18 5.95 8.60
N ASP A 14 9.63 7.17 8.58
CA ASP A 14 9.53 8.01 9.77
C ASP A 14 8.26 7.77 10.57
N HIS A 15 7.40 6.84 10.12
CA HIS A 15 6.08 6.61 10.69
C HIS A 15 5.89 5.18 11.21
N GLY A 16 7.00 4.52 11.58
CA GLY A 16 6.96 3.14 12.06
C GLY A 16 5.99 2.90 13.21
N PRO A 17 6.03 3.71 14.29
CA PRO A 17 5.09 3.52 15.40
C PRO A 17 3.62 3.66 15.00
N ALA A 18 3.28 4.64 14.15
CA ALA A 18 1.91 4.82 13.66
C ALA A 18 1.46 3.64 12.82
N LEU A 19 2.33 3.14 11.94
CA LEU A 19 2.03 1.96 11.11
C LEU A 19 1.78 0.73 11.98
N HIS A 20 2.57 0.55 13.03
CA HIS A 20 2.39 -0.57 13.94
C HIS A 20 1.05 -0.48 14.68
N ALA A 21 0.72 0.71 15.19
CA ALA A 21 -0.54 0.94 15.89
C ALA A 21 -1.75 0.69 14.97
N LEU A 22 -1.67 1.17 13.73
CA LEU A 22 -2.74 0.96 12.75
C LEU A 22 -2.89 -0.51 12.39
N LYS A 23 -1.80 -1.23 12.25
CA LYS A 23 -1.83 -2.67 11.96
C LYS A 23 -2.58 -3.43 13.05
N LEU A 24 -2.39 -3.05 14.30
CA LEU A 24 -3.03 -3.71 15.44
C LEU A 24 -4.48 -3.26 15.65
N GLY A 25 -4.79 -2.01 15.38
CA GLY A 25 -6.05 -1.40 15.78
C GLY A 25 -7.03 -1.03 14.67
N SER A 26 -6.65 -1.17 13.40
CA SER A 26 -7.49 -0.70 12.30
C SER A 26 -7.65 -1.77 11.21
N SER A 27 -8.86 -2.32 11.11
CA SER A 27 -9.16 -3.27 10.03
C SER A 27 -9.14 -2.57 8.67
N ASN A 28 -9.58 -1.31 8.62
CA ASN A 28 -9.52 -0.51 7.39
C ASN A 28 -8.09 -0.36 6.89
N PHE A 29 -7.17 -0.05 7.81
CA PHE A 29 -5.76 0.04 7.44
C PHE A 29 -5.23 -1.30 6.90
N ARG A 30 -5.57 -2.41 7.56
CA ARG A 30 -5.12 -3.73 7.11
C ARG A 30 -5.61 -4.06 5.72
N GLN A 31 -6.86 -3.69 5.38
CA GLN A 31 -7.41 -3.89 4.05
C GLN A 31 -6.67 -3.05 3.01
N LEU A 32 -6.38 -1.79 3.34
CA LEU A 32 -5.63 -0.90 2.45
C LEU A 32 -4.20 -1.42 2.23
N ALA A 33 -3.57 -1.93 3.29
CA ALA A 33 -2.22 -2.48 3.20
C ALA A 33 -2.18 -3.70 2.27
N GLU A 34 -3.17 -4.59 2.39
CA GLU A 34 -3.28 -5.75 1.50
C GLU A 34 -3.53 -5.34 0.06
N GLU A 35 -4.43 -4.38 -0.15
CA GLU A 35 -4.71 -3.87 -1.49
C GLU A 35 -3.46 -3.26 -2.12
N HIS A 36 -2.72 -2.46 -1.36
CA HIS A 36 -1.47 -1.88 -1.83
C HIS A 36 -0.48 -2.96 -2.22
N HIS A 37 -0.33 -3.98 -1.39
CA HIS A 37 0.58 -5.09 -1.63
C HIS A 37 0.22 -5.83 -2.92
N ASP A 38 -1.06 -6.12 -3.12
CA ASP A 38 -1.55 -6.80 -4.33
C ASP A 38 -1.30 -5.97 -5.58
N LEU A 39 -1.59 -4.67 -5.52
CA LEU A 39 -1.35 -3.76 -6.64
C LEU A 39 0.13 -3.69 -6.98
N GLN A 40 0.97 -3.57 -5.97
CA GLN A 40 2.42 -3.50 -6.13
C GLN A 40 2.95 -4.77 -6.79
N SER A 41 2.50 -5.94 -6.32
CA SER A 41 2.90 -7.23 -6.89
C SER A 41 2.50 -7.36 -8.36
N ARG A 42 1.27 -6.95 -8.69
CA ARG A 42 0.77 -7.00 -10.08
C ARG A 42 1.58 -6.08 -10.99
N ILE A 43 1.82 -4.86 -10.55
CA ILE A 43 2.60 -3.90 -11.33
C ILE A 43 4.02 -4.42 -11.55
N GLN A 44 4.66 -4.95 -10.51
CA GLN A 44 6.01 -5.49 -10.63
C GLN A 44 6.07 -6.67 -11.61
N ARG A 45 5.06 -7.54 -11.61
CA ARG A 45 5.01 -8.66 -12.55
C ARG A 45 4.88 -8.19 -13.99
N VAL A 46 4.05 -7.17 -14.22
CA VAL A 46 3.89 -6.59 -15.56
C VAL A 46 5.19 -5.96 -16.02
N GLU A 47 5.83 -5.17 -15.16
CA GLU A 47 7.07 -4.47 -15.49
C GLU A 47 8.25 -5.44 -15.68
N ALA A 48 8.20 -6.59 -15.03
CA ALA A 48 9.21 -7.64 -15.20
C ALA A 48 8.95 -8.55 -16.40
N GLY A 49 7.85 -8.32 -17.14
CA GLY A 49 7.52 -9.13 -18.30
C GLY A 49 6.89 -10.48 -17.95
N LEU A 50 6.49 -10.69 -16.70
CA LEU A 50 5.90 -11.96 -16.25
C LEU A 50 4.38 -12.01 -16.46
N ALA A 51 3.76 -10.88 -16.71
CA ALA A 51 2.34 -10.78 -17.01
C ALA A 51 2.13 -9.70 -18.06
N ALA A 52 1.09 -9.85 -18.87
CA ALA A 52 0.77 -8.87 -19.91
C ALA A 52 -0.58 -8.22 -19.61
N VAL A 53 -0.61 -6.90 -19.69
CA VAL A 53 -1.85 -6.12 -19.61
C VAL A 53 -1.77 -4.99 -20.63
N ALA A 54 -2.91 -4.42 -21.01
CA ALA A 54 -2.93 -3.26 -21.87
C ALA A 54 -2.35 -2.04 -21.13
N ASP A 55 -1.79 -1.07 -21.88
CA ASP A 55 -1.17 0.12 -21.29
C ASP A 55 -2.14 0.88 -20.37
N ASP A 56 -3.40 1.00 -20.78
CA ASP A 56 -4.41 1.69 -19.97
C ASP A 56 -4.72 0.92 -18.68
N GLN A 57 -4.66 -0.41 -18.71
CA GLN A 57 -4.82 -1.22 -17.51
C GLN A 57 -3.66 -1.02 -16.54
N LEU A 58 -2.44 -0.93 -17.04
CA LEU A 58 -1.27 -0.66 -16.19
C LEU A 58 -1.38 0.72 -15.57
N GLU A 59 -1.82 1.71 -16.34
CA GLU A 59 -2.09 3.06 -15.82
C GLU A 59 -3.09 3.03 -14.69
N ASP A 60 -4.18 2.28 -14.85
CA ASP A 60 -5.20 2.15 -13.81
C ASP A 60 -4.64 1.52 -12.54
N LEU A 61 -3.82 0.49 -12.67
CA LEU A 61 -3.20 -0.15 -11.50
C LEU A 61 -2.33 0.86 -10.74
N LYS A 62 -1.57 1.67 -11.46
CA LYS A 62 -0.70 2.69 -10.85
C LYS A 62 -1.51 3.78 -10.16
N LYS A 63 -2.63 4.21 -10.76
CA LYS A 63 -3.52 5.19 -10.15
C LYS A 63 -4.14 4.66 -8.88
N ARG A 64 -4.57 3.39 -8.88
CA ARG A 64 -5.12 2.74 -7.70
C ARG A 64 -4.07 2.61 -6.60
N ARG A 65 -2.83 2.29 -6.97
CA ARG A 65 -1.73 2.21 -6.02
C ARG A 65 -1.52 3.56 -5.33
N LEU A 66 -1.49 4.63 -6.11
CA LEU A 66 -1.34 5.98 -5.57
C LEU A 66 -2.50 6.34 -4.63
N PHE A 67 -3.74 6.07 -5.06
CA PHE A 67 -4.92 6.33 -4.25
C PHE A 67 -4.85 5.58 -2.92
N THR A 68 -4.46 4.31 -2.94
CA THR A 68 -4.31 3.50 -1.74
C THR A 68 -3.27 4.10 -0.80
N LEU A 69 -2.14 4.55 -1.34
CA LEU A 69 -1.09 5.19 -0.55
C LEU A 69 -1.57 6.50 0.08
N ASP A 70 -2.36 7.29 -0.66
CA ASP A 70 -2.92 8.54 -0.13
C ASP A 70 -3.86 8.26 1.04
N GLU A 71 -4.67 7.21 0.94
CA GLU A 71 -5.57 6.80 2.01
C GLU A 71 -4.78 6.34 3.24
N ILE A 72 -3.73 5.57 3.03
CA ILE A 72 -2.86 5.12 4.11
C ILE A 72 -2.18 6.31 4.78
N ALA A 73 -1.69 7.26 4.00
CA ALA A 73 -1.06 8.47 4.54
C ALA A 73 -2.03 9.27 5.41
N ALA A 74 -3.29 9.35 5.00
CA ALA A 74 -4.32 10.03 5.79
C ALA A 74 -4.55 9.32 7.13
N LEU A 75 -4.59 8.00 7.13
CA LEU A 75 -4.74 7.23 8.37
C LEU A 75 -3.54 7.41 9.30
N ILE A 76 -2.33 7.48 8.75
CA ILE A 76 -1.13 7.73 9.53
C ILE A 76 -1.23 9.11 10.20
N ALA A 77 -1.65 10.12 9.45
CA ALA A 77 -1.78 11.48 10.00
C ALA A 77 -2.78 11.52 11.15
N ILE A 78 -3.91 10.84 10.99
CA ILE A 78 -4.92 10.76 12.05
C ILE A 78 -4.37 10.03 13.28
N GLU A 79 -3.67 8.94 13.07
CA GLU A 79 -3.08 8.16 14.16
C GLU A 79 -2.06 9.00 14.95
N GLU A 80 -1.25 9.78 14.26
CA GLU A 80 -0.22 10.60 14.89
C GLU A 80 -0.77 11.82 15.62
N GLU A 81 -1.98 12.26 15.26
CA GLU A 81 -2.66 13.35 15.96
C GLU A 81 -3.37 12.88 17.24
N ALA A 82 -3.62 11.60 17.35
CA ALA A 82 -4.39 11.02 18.46
C ALA A 82 -3.62 11.03 19.78
#